data_3ef3854c65fb602b9632d2ff5cd22af6
#
_entry.id   3ef3854c65fb602b9632d2ff5cd22af6
#
_cell.length_a   1.000
_cell.length_b   1.000
_cell.length_c   1.000
_cell.angle_alpha   90.00
_cell.angle_beta   90.00
_cell.angle_gamma   90.00
#
_symmetry.space_group_name_H-M   'P 1'
#
loop_
_entity.id
_entity.type
_entity.pdbx_description
1 polymer ?
#
loop_
_entity_poly.entity_id
_entity_poly.type
_entity_poly.pdbx_seq_one_letter_code
_entity_poly.pdbx_strand_id
1 'polypeptide(L)'
;CDVQLFEGDLFEKGSYDDAFSGCISVIHAGATVGFNRETPQEVYDGCFTENEHVVESVKKSGSVKRFVFTSSFAAIAHPRPEGYVFNEKDWCGDNVEAYKGAWTEENIIKNRDIAYAMAKANTEKMIYKMAEDDGNFEAISINPLHVIGPLMTENHNQFFSWQFFIWQLLKGNNFGHWDGKQVRGDRMLWNMVDVRDVAKAHRLAAESNIAKNGSRYILSATDRSGEKFTWQLQAKLKELFPDIEHIGGEKMNNGKPMKDTYDSPRSYCTKAIEDLGLSTCSIEDTLKDTG
;
A
#
# COMPACT_ATOMS: atom_id res chain seq x y z
N CYS A 1 21.05 14.82 13.72
CA CYS A 1 20.99 13.35 13.88
C CYS A 1 22.14 12.76 13.11
N ASP A 2 22.91 11.89 13.75
CA ASP A 2 23.92 11.12 13.08
C ASP A 2 23.25 9.96 12.37
N VAL A 3 23.43 9.86 11.05
CA VAL A 3 22.88 8.78 10.22
C VAL A 3 24.03 7.81 9.94
N GLN A 4 23.79 6.53 10.24
CA GLN A 4 24.68 5.44 9.84
C GLN A 4 24.04 4.67 8.70
N LEU A 5 24.83 4.29 7.71
CA LEU A 5 24.39 3.47 6.58
C LEU A 5 24.90 2.04 6.77
N PHE A 6 24.01 1.09 6.56
CA PHE A 6 24.32 -0.35 6.57
C PHE A 6 23.88 -0.92 5.22
N GLU A 7 24.70 -1.80 4.69
CA GLU A 7 24.33 -2.63 3.55
C GLU A 7 23.54 -3.83 4.05
N GLY A 8 22.45 -4.20 3.34
CA GLY A 8 21.64 -5.34 3.71
C GLY A 8 20.80 -5.87 2.55
N ASP A 9 20.60 -7.19 2.53
CA ASP A 9 19.74 -7.89 1.59
C ASP A 9 18.60 -8.56 2.36
N LEU A 10 17.36 -8.31 1.94
CA LEU A 10 16.16 -8.91 2.56
C LEU A 10 16.11 -10.43 2.43
N PHE A 11 16.77 -10.98 1.41
CA PHE A 11 16.84 -12.43 1.18
C PHE A 11 18.03 -13.10 1.89
N GLU A 12 18.91 -12.32 2.51
CA GLU A 12 20.03 -12.83 3.29
C GLU A 12 19.72 -12.79 4.78
N LYS A 13 19.58 -13.97 5.38
CA LYS A 13 19.31 -14.13 6.81
C LYS A 13 20.44 -13.51 7.66
N GLY A 14 20.06 -12.65 8.60
CA GLY A 14 20.99 -11.96 9.49
C GLY A 14 21.65 -10.72 8.90
N SER A 15 21.34 -10.37 7.66
CA SER A 15 21.87 -9.19 6.97
C SER A 15 21.61 -7.86 7.72
N TYR A 16 20.61 -7.82 8.58
CA TYR A 16 20.23 -6.64 9.38
C TYR A 16 20.62 -6.72 10.86
N ASP A 17 21.33 -7.75 11.30
CA ASP A 17 21.64 -7.97 12.72
C ASP A 17 22.42 -6.80 13.31
N ASP A 18 23.47 -6.35 12.62
CA ASP A 18 24.30 -5.24 13.07
C ASP A 18 23.55 -3.90 13.03
N ALA A 19 22.72 -3.69 11.99
CA ALA A 19 21.93 -2.48 11.84
C ALA A 19 20.88 -2.32 12.94
N PHE A 20 20.32 -3.42 13.45
CA PHE A 20 19.28 -3.40 14.49
C PHE A 20 19.84 -3.44 15.92
N SER A 21 21.13 -3.69 16.06
CA SER A 21 21.78 -3.72 17.37
C SER A 21 21.64 -2.38 18.10
N GLY A 22 21.05 -2.41 19.31
CA GLY A 22 20.79 -1.21 20.11
C GLY A 22 19.63 -0.34 19.65
N CYS A 23 18.96 -0.65 18.54
CA CYS A 23 17.77 0.06 18.12
C CYS A 23 16.58 -0.24 19.05
N ILE A 24 15.77 0.79 19.37
CA ILE A 24 14.54 0.64 20.14
C ILE A 24 13.35 0.40 19.22
N SER A 25 13.38 0.99 18.02
CA SER A 25 12.34 0.85 17.01
C SER A 25 12.94 0.57 15.65
N VAL A 26 12.27 -0.26 14.88
CA VAL A 26 12.59 -0.54 13.47
C VAL A 26 11.38 -0.20 12.62
N ILE A 27 11.60 0.57 11.55
CA ILE A 27 10.63 0.84 10.49
C ILE A 27 11.07 0.06 9.26
N HIS A 28 10.26 -0.93 8.84
CA HIS A 28 10.52 -1.77 7.69
C HIS A 28 9.62 -1.36 6.52
N ALA A 29 10.20 -0.65 5.56
CA ALA A 29 9.49 -0.16 4.37
C ALA A 29 9.80 -0.96 3.09
N GLY A 30 10.70 -1.93 3.15
CA GLY A 30 11.04 -2.82 2.05
C GLY A 30 10.03 -3.94 1.87
N ALA A 31 9.79 -4.36 0.65
CA ALA A 31 9.00 -5.55 0.35
C ALA A 31 9.15 -6.02 -1.09
N THR A 32 9.02 -7.33 -1.32
CA THR A 32 8.72 -7.87 -2.65
C THR A 32 7.35 -7.39 -3.08
N VAL A 33 7.27 -6.82 -4.28
CA VAL A 33 6.03 -6.40 -4.94
C VAL A 33 5.80 -7.18 -6.22
N GLY A 34 4.55 -7.30 -6.66
CA GLY A 34 4.17 -8.13 -7.79
C GLY A 34 4.86 -7.78 -9.12
N PHE A 35 5.46 -6.59 -9.22
CA PHE A 35 6.08 -6.10 -10.45
C PHE A 35 7.54 -6.54 -10.65
N ASN A 36 8.22 -6.96 -9.59
CA ASN A 36 9.64 -7.32 -9.64
C ASN A 36 9.91 -8.83 -9.59
N ARG A 37 8.88 -9.64 -9.80
CA ARG A 37 8.97 -11.11 -9.84
C ARG A 37 8.31 -11.67 -11.10
N GLU A 38 8.79 -12.80 -11.59
CA GLU A 38 8.30 -13.40 -12.83
C GLU A 38 6.99 -14.17 -12.62
N THR A 39 6.86 -14.85 -11.50
CA THR A 39 5.73 -15.73 -11.20
C THR A 39 4.94 -15.28 -9.97
N PRO A 40 3.64 -15.61 -9.87
CA PRO A 40 2.85 -15.40 -8.65
C PRO A 40 3.42 -16.10 -7.42
N GLN A 41 4.01 -17.29 -7.59
CA GLN A 41 4.65 -18.04 -6.51
C GLN A 41 5.84 -17.27 -5.93
N GLU A 42 6.70 -16.71 -6.79
CA GLU A 42 7.84 -15.90 -6.33
C GLU A 42 7.41 -14.64 -5.58
N VAL A 43 6.27 -14.05 -5.96
CA VAL A 43 5.69 -12.92 -5.21
C VAL A 43 5.28 -13.37 -3.81
N TYR A 44 4.60 -14.50 -3.72
CA TYR A 44 4.11 -15.04 -2.45
C TYR A 44 5.26 -15.42 -1.53
N ASP A 45 6.17 -16.26 -2.01
CA ASP A 45 7.31 -16.77 -1.23
C ASP A 45 8.28 -15.65 -0.83
N GLY A 46 8.54 -14.71 -1.75
CA GLY A 46 9.41 -13.58 -1.50
C GLY A 46 8.92 -12.72 -0.33
N CYS A 47 7.63 -12.39 -0.29
CA CYS A 47 7.05 -11.62 0.81
C CYS A 47 7.23 -12.31 2.17
N PHE A 48 7.14 -13.64 2.23
CA PHE A 48 7.35 -14.38 3.46
C PHE A 48 8.82 -14.37 3.89
N THR A 49 9.70 -14.83 3.01
CA THR A 49 11.12 -15.02 3.30
C THR A 49 11.78 -13.74 3.77
N GLU A 50 11.56 -12.64 3.05
CA GLU A 50 12.15 -11.35 3.40
C GLU A 50 11.69 -10.83 4.77
N ASN A 51 10.41 -10.95 5.08
CA ASN A 51 9.88 -10.48 6.36
C ASN A 51 10.28 -11.39 7.53
N GLU A 52 10.36 -12.70 7.33
CA GLU A 52 10.86 -13.65 8.34
C GLU A 52 12.30 -13.30 8.71
N HIS A 53 13.19 -13.07 7.74
CA HIS A 53 14.58 -12.70 7.99
C HIS A 53 14.72 -11.39 8.76
N VAL A 54 13.93 -10.38 8.40
CA VAL A 54 13.94 -9.09 9.10
C VAL A 54 13.46 -9.24 10.54
N VAL A 55 12.35 -9.99 10.78
CA VAL A 55 11.83 -10.21 12.13
C VAL A 55 12.79 -11.04 12.97
N GLU A 56 13.49 -12.01 12.40
CA GLU A 56 14.53 -12.75 13.11
C GLU A 56 15.67 -11.84 13.58
N SER A 57 16.10 -10.88 12.76
CA SER A 57 17.08 -9.86 13.17
C SER A 57 16.52 -8.94 14.28
N VAL A 58 15.22 -8.58 14.21
CA VAL A 58 14.54 -7.85 15.30
C VAL A 58 14.62 -8.64 16.61
N LYS A 59 14.25 -9.93 16.62
CA LYS A 59 14.32 -10.79 17.80
C LYS A 59 15.74 -10.91 18.33
N LYS A 60 16.70 -11.12 17.45
CA LYS A 60 18.11 -11.27 17.80
C LYS A 60 18.70 -10.01 18.44
N SER A 61 18.24 -8.82 18.05
CA SER A 61 18.71 -7.56 18.61
C SER A 61 18.45 -7.45 20.12
N GLY A 62 17.36 -8.04 20.62
CA GLY A 62 16.92 -7.98 22.01
C GLY A 62 16.54 -6.57 22.53
N SER A 63 16.93 -5.54 21.81
CA SER A 63 16.70 -4.13 22.16
C SER A 63 15.44 -3.54 21.53
N VAL A 64 15.04 -4.00 20.35
CA VAL A 64 13.86 -3.51 19.64
C VAL A 64 12.60 -3.79 20.43
N LYS A 65 11.80 -2.74 20.66
CA LYS A 65 10.51 -2.78 21.34
C LYS A 65 9.35 -2.52 20.41
N ARG A 66 9.63 -1.95 19.22
CA ARG A 66 8.61 -1.57 18.26
C ARG A 66 9.06 -1.91 16.83
N PHE A 67 8.31 -2.75 16.16
CA PHE A 67 8.50 -3.10 14.75
C PHE A 67 7.32 -2.59 13.94
N VAL A 68 7.51 -1.53 13.16
CA VAL A 68 6.49 -0.96 12.28
C VAL A 68 6.82 -1.32 10.83
N PHE A 69 5.91 -1.97 10.15
CA PHE A 69 6.17 -2.44 8.79
C PHE A 69 5.11 -2.00 7.80
N THR A 70 5.55 -1.75 6.57
CA THR A 70 4.67 -1.42 5.46
C THR A 70 4.03 -2.69 4.91
N SER A 71 2.76 -2.88 5.22
CA SER A 71 1.92 -3.87 4.57
C SER A 71 1.25 -3.25 3.33
N SER A 72 0.00 -3.55 3.10
CA SER A 72 -0.79 -2.98 2.01
C SER A 72 -2.27 -3.07 2.37
N PHE A 73 -3.08 -2.18 1.80
CA PHE A 73 -4.54 -2.36 1.82
C PHE A 73 -4.97 -3.68 1.12
N ALA A 74 -4.14 -4.22 0.25
CA ALA A 74 -4.37 -5.54 -0.34
C ALA A 74 -4.50 -6.67 0.70
N ALA A 75 -3.88 -6.54 1.89
CA ALA A 75 -4.04 -7.48 3.00
C ALA A 75 -5.44 -7.42 3.65
N ILE A 76 -6.22 -6.40 3.34
CA ILE A 76 -7.54 -6.11 3.91
C ILE A 76 -8.64 -6.36 2.89
N ALA A 77 -8.41 -5.89 1.65
CA ALA A 77 -9.42 -5.85 0.61
C ALA A 77 -9.81 -7.24 0.10
N HIS A 78 -11.11 -7.44 -0.07
CA HIS A 78 -11.71 -8.60 -0.72
C HIS A 78 -13.07 -8.19 -1.32
N PRO A 79 -13.68 -8.99 -2.21
CA PRO A 79 -14.98 -8.65 -2.76
C PRO A 79 -16.03 -8.40 -1.69
N ARG A 80 -16.67 -7.24 -1.75
CA ARG A 80 -17.76 -6.82 -0.86
C ARG A 80 -18.87 -6.18 -1.69
N PRO A 81 -20.10 -6.12 -1.15
CA PRO A 81 -21.22 -5.41 -1.77
C PRO A 81 -20.91 -3.91 -1.95
N GLU A 82 -21.67 -3.28 -2.83
CA GLU A 82 -21.67 -1.81 -2.93
C GLU A 82 -21.94 -1.16 -1.57
N GLY A 83 -21.30 -0.02 -1.32
CA GLY A 83 -21.44 0.75 -0.09
C GLY A 83 -20.70 0.19 1.11
N TYR A 84 -20.02 -0.95 0.99
CA TYR A 84 -19.22 -1.48 2.09
C TYR A 84 -18.02 -0.56 2.41
N VAL A 85 -17.76 -0.35 3.70
CA VAL A 85 -16.58 0.39 4.18
C VAL A 85 -15.67 -0.57 4.93
N PHE A 86 -14.51 -0.81 4.36
CA PHE A 86 -13.46 -1.62 4.98
C PHE A 86 -12.91 -0.95 6.23
N ASN A 87 -12.52 -1.78 7.18
CA ASN A 87 -11.82 -1.38 8.39
C ASN A 87 -10.67 -2.34 8.71
N GLU A 88 -9.90 -2.04 9.72
CA GLU A 88 -8.69 -2.78 10.09
C GLU A 88 -8.95 -4.19 10.63
N LYS A 89 -10.21 -4.59 10.85
CA LYS A 89 -10.57 -5.96 11.25
C LYS A 89 -10.79 -6.87 10.04
N ASP A 90 -10.97 -6.29 8.86
CA ASP A 90 -11.12 -7.06 7.63
C ASP A 90 -9.80 -7.70 7.21
N TRP A 91 -9.88 -8.92 6.72
CA TRP A 91 -8.73 -9.62 6.15
C TRP A 91 -9.04 -10.08 4.73
N CYS A 92 -8.05 -9.93 3.87
CA CYS A 92 -8.06 -10.58 2.57
C CYS A 92 -8.20 -12.10 2.77
N GLY A 93 -9.15 -12.71 2.07
CA GLY A 93 -9.43 -14.14 2.20
C GLY A 93 -10.52 -14.54 3.20
N ASP A 94 -11.00 -13.66 4.07
CA ASP A 94 -12.04 -13.99 5.05
C ASP A 94 -13.39 -14.36 4.39
N ASN A 95 -13.66 -13.87 3.18
CA ASN A 95 -14.87 -14.18 2.43
C ASN A 95 -14.55 -15.03 1.20
N VAL A 96 -14.15 -16.28 1.42
CA VAL A 96 -13.73 -17.23 0.38
C VAL A 96 -14.84 -17.44 -0.66
N GLU A 97 -16.11 -17.47 -0.25
CA GLU A 97 -17.25 -17.67 -1.15
C GLU A 97 -17.39 -16.54 -2.18
N ALA A 98 -17.10 -15.29 -1.78
CA ALA A 98 -17.17 -14.14 -2.68
C ALA A 98 -16.15 -14.23 -3.83
N TYR A 99 -15.07 -14.96 -3.66
CA TYR A 99 -14.06 -15.20 -4.69
C TYR A 99 -14.36 -16.41 -5.57
N LYS A 100 -15.48 -17.11 -5.36
CA LYS A 100 -15.87 -18.29 -6.17
C LYS A 100 -14.73 -19.30 -6.35
N GLY A 101 -14.01 -19.60 -5.28
CA GLY A 101 -12.86 -20.49 -5.30
C GLY A 101 -11.56 -19.88 -5.85
N ALA A 102 -11.51 -18.57 -6.13
CA ALA A 102 -10.28 -17.91 -6.56
C ALA A 102 -9.17 -17.92 -5.49
N TRP A 103 -9.53 -18.11 -4.24
CA TRP A 103 -8.62 -18.13 -3.08
C TRP A 103 -8.23 -19.53 -2.62
N THR A 104 -8.18 -20.50 -3.49
CA THR A 104 -7.55 -21.80 -3.20
C THR A 104 -6.04 -21.69 -3.35
N GLU A 105 -5.27 -22.52 -2.64
CA GLU A 105 -3.81 -22.58 -2.81
C GLU A 105 -3.41 -22.69 -4.29
N GLU A 106 -4.14 -23.50 -5.05
CA GLU A 106 -3.92 -23.67 -6.49
C GLU A 106 -4.15 -22.38 -7.29
N ASN A 107 -5.10 -21.52 -6.89
CA ASN A 107 -5.44 -20.29 -7.62
C ASN A 107 -4.58 -19.09 -7.17
N ILE A 108 -4.09 -19.09 -5.95
CA ILE A 108 -3.16 -18.06 -5.45
C ILE A 108 -1.94 -17.96 -6.36
N ILE A 109 -1.36 -19.10 -6.72
CA ILE A 109 -0.15 -19.17 -7.55
C ILE A 109 -0.40 -18.95 -9.05
N LYS A 110 -1.65 -18.74 -9.47
CA LYS A 110 -2.02 -18.47 -10.87
C LYS A 110 -2.29 -16.99 -11.16
N ASN A 111 -2.45 -16.18 -10.12
CA ASN A 111 -2.79 -14.76 -10.27
C ASN A 111 -1.93 -13.90 -9.36
N ARG A 112 -1.16 -12.98 -9.95
CA ARG A 112 -0.22 -12.11 -9.22
C ARG A 112 -0.90 -11.23 -8.17
N ASP A 113 -2.06 -10.67 -8.49
CA ASP A 113 -2.77 -9.76 -7.59
C ASP A 113 -3.27 -10.51 -6.36
N ILE A 114 -3.77 -11.74 -6.59
CA ILE A 114 -4.22 -12.64 -5.53
C ILE A 114 -3.02 -13.09 -4.70
N ALA A 115 -1.93 -13.52 -5.34
CA ALA A 115 -0.72 -13.94 -4.66
C ALA A 115 -0.16 -12.82 -3.76
N TYR A 116 -0.09 -11.61 -4.28
CA TYR A 116 0.35 -10.44 -3.52
C TYR A 116 -0.55 -10.14 -2.33
N ALA A 117 -1.87 -10.11 -2.53
CA ALA A 117 -2.83 -9.81 -1.48
C ALA A 117 -2.78 -10.83 -0.33
N MET A 118 -2.74 -12.14 -0.69
CA MET A 118 -2.62 -13.22 0.29
C MET A 118 -1.26 -13.24 0.98
N ALA A 119 -0.18 -12.95 0.23
CA ALA A 119 1.15 -12.84 0.81
C ALA A 119 1.17 -11.75 1.88
N LYS A 120 0.66 -10.55 1.57
CA LYS A 120 0.59 -9.44 2.54
C LYS A 120 -0.25 -9.81 3.77
N ALA A 121 -1.44 -10.41 3.58
CA ALA A 121 -2.30 -10.82 4.70
C ALA A 121 -1.64 -11.87 5.59
N ASN A 122 -1.07 -12.91 4.99
CA ASN A 122 -0.46 -14.00 5.73
C ASN A 122 0.87 -13.57 6.38
N THR A 123 1.65 -12.72 5.73
CA THR A 123 2.87 -12.12 6.31
C THR A 123 2.54 -11.28 7.54
N GLU A 124 1.48 -10.45 7.51
CA GLU A 124 1.04 -9.74 8.71
C GLU A 124 0.73 -10.70 9.86
N LYS A 125 -0.05 -11.75 9.60
CA LYS A 125 -0.41 -12.78 10.61
C LYS A 125 0.84 -13.47 11.18
N MET A 126 1.80 -13.81 10.32
CA MET A 126 3.08 -14.40 10.72
C MET A 126 3.86 -13.45 11.62
N ILE A 127 4.04 -12.20 11.24
CA ILE A 127 4.80 -11.20 12.01
C ILE A 127 4.16 -10.98 13.39
N TYR A 128 2.84 -10.84 13.47
CA TYR A 128 2.14 -10.66 14.74
C TYR A 128 2.29 -11.87 15.65
N LYS A 129 2.24 -13.09 15.07
CA LYS A 129 2.48 -14.32 15.83
C LYS A 129 3.90 -14.41 16.34
N MET A 130 4.89 -14.05 15.51
CA MET A 130 6.31 -14.04 15.93
C MET A 130 6.55 -13.02 17.05
N ALA A 131 5.90 -11.87 17.01
CA ALA A 131 6.00 -10.86 18.07
C ALA A 131 5.32 -11.33 19.38
N GLU A 132 4.14 -11.96 19.26
CA GLU A 132 3.44 -12.55 20.42
C GLU A 132 4.26 -13.64 21.09
N ASP A 133 4.86 -14.54 20.31
CA ASP A 133 5.67 -15.66 20.82
C ASP A 133 6.99 -15.20 21.46
N ASP A 134 7.58 -14.13 20.94
CA ASP A 134 8.80 -13.54 21.49
C ASP A 134 8.50 -12.71 22.75
N GLY A 135 7.44 -11.93 22.76
CA GLY A 135 6.99 -11.12 23.88
C GLY A 135 7.84 -9.89 24.21
N ASN A 136 8.93 -9.63 23.48
CA ASN A 136 9.84 -8.52 23.73
C ASN A 136 9.57 -7.28 22.86
N PHE A 137 8.86 -7.43 21.76
CA PHE A 137 8.50 -6.33 20.85
C PHE A 137 7.04 -6.42 20.40
N GLU A 138 6.52 -5.30 19.97
CA GLU A 138 5.18 -5.18 19.37
C GLU A 138 5.31 -4.88 17.87
N ALA A 139 4.56 -5.60 17.04
CA ALA A 139 4.50 -5.43 15.62
C ALA A 139 3.23 -4.68 15.19
N ILE A 140 3.39 -3.67 14.33
CA ILE A 140 2.34 -2.79 13.87
C ILE A 140 2.41 -2.65 12.36
N SER A 141 1.30 -2.83 11.64
CA SER A 141 1.27 -2.63 10.21
C SER A 141 0.68 -1.30 9.80
N ILE A 142 1.26 -0.74 8.77
CA ILE A 142 0.72 0.38 8.00
C ILE A 142 0.24 -0.18 6.66
N ASN A 143 -1.03 0.05 6.34
CA ASN A 143 -1.74 -0.55 5.21
C ASN A 143 -2.17 0.54 4.19
N PRO A 144 -1.23 1.10 3.41
CA PRO A 144 -1.57 2.16 2.46
C PRO A 144 -2.29 1.62 1.24
N LEU A 145 -3.13 2.48 0.63
CA LEU A 145 -3.70 2.30 -0.69
C LEU A 145 -2.75 2.89 -1.76
N HIS A 146 -3.25 3.77 -2.60
CA HIS A 146 -2.51 4.32 -3.73
C HIS A 146 -1.58 5.44 -3.26
N VAL A 147 -0.33 5.10 -2.98
CA VAL A 147 0.67 6.07 -2.50
C VAL A 147 1.17 6.90 -3.66
N ILE A 148 0.99 8.23 -3.57
CA ILE A 148 1.47 9.23 -4.51
C ILE A 148 2.09 10.39 -3.72
N GLY A 149 2.65 11.38 -4.40
CA GLY A 149 3.25 12.55 -3.75
C GLY A 149 4.60 12.90 -4.37
N PRO A 150 5.35 13.84 -3.79
CA PRO A 150 6.61 14.30 -4.37
C PRO A 150 7.66 13.20 -4.44
N LEU A 151 8.40 13.18 -5.55
CA LEU A 151 9.57 12.34 -5.70
C LEU A 151 10.76 13.00 -4.98
N MET A 152 11.52 12.21 -4.23
CA MET A 152 12.74 12.71 -3.61
C MET A 152 13.94 12.74 -4.57
N THR A 153 13.89 11.93 -5.63
CA THR A 153 14.95 11.87 -6.66
C THR A 153 14.34 11.52 -8.01
N GLU A 154 15.01 11.93 -9.10
CA GLU A 154 14.61 11.58 -10.47
C GLU A 154 14.62 10.06 -10.72
N ASN A 155 15.43 9.31 -9.97
CA ASN A 155 15.51 7.85 -10.10
C ASN A 155 14.21 7.15 -9.70
N HIS A 156 13.36 7.76 -8.90
CA HIS A 156 12.05 7.20 -8.54
C HIS A 156 11.08 7.11 -9.74
N ASN A 157 11.33 7.85 -10.81
CA ASN A 157 10.54 7.76 -12.05
C ASN A 157 10.72 6.44 -12.81
N GLN A 158 11.72 5.64 -12.46
CA GLN A 158 12.04 4.39 -13.15
C GLN A 158 11.27 3.17 -12.63
N PHE A 159 10.57 3.31 -11.52
CA PHE A 159 9.86 2.21 -10.89
C PHE A 159 8.37 2.25 -11.19
N PHE A 160 7.79 1.06 -11.41
CA PHE A 160 6.34 0.88 -11.50
C PHE A 160 5.71 1.17 -10.13
N SER A 161 5.16 2.37 -9.99
CA SER A 161 4.47 2.84 -8.79
C SER A 161 3.18 3.55 -9.19
N TRP A 162 2.34 3.88 -8.22
CA TRP A 162 1.15 4.67 -8.49
C TRP A 162 1.49 6.05 -9.07
N GLN A 163 2.65 6.61 -8.75
CA GLN A 163 3.20 7.81 -9.37
C GLN A 163 3.46 7.66 -10.86
N PHE A 164 4.02 6.52 -11.29
CA PHE A 164 4.18 6.23 -12.70
C PHE A 164 2.84 6.33 -13.44
N PHE A 165 1.77 5.88 -12.80
CA PHE A 165 0.44 5.98 -13.38
C PHE A 165 -0.08 7.40 -13.46
N ILE A 166 0.14 8.25 -12.46
CA ILE A 166 -0.17 9.68 -12.55
C ILE A 166 0.60 10.31 -13.72
N TRP A 167 1.90 10.02 -13.82
CA TRP A 167 2.72 10.49 -14.93
C TRP A 167 2.20 10.03 -16.30
N GLN A 168 1.72 8.78 -16.44
CA GLN A 168 1.07 8.34 -17.69
C GLN A 168 -0.20 9.13 -17.99
N LEU A 169 -1.01 9.43 -16.99
CA LEU A 169 -2.20 10.26 -17.16
C LEU A 169 -1.83 11.69 -17.62
N LEU A 170 -0.77 12.27 -17.06
CA LEU A 170 -0.25 13.58 -17.48
C LEU A 170 0.27 13.56 -18.92
N LYS A 171 0.75 12.43 -19.42
CA LYS A 171 1.15 12.24 -20.82
C LYS A 171 -0.02 11.94 -21.78
N GLY A 172 -1.24 11.93 -21.29
CA GLY A 172 -2.43 11.60 -22.09
C GLY A 172 -2.61 10.11 -22.35
N ASN A 173 -1.80 9.26 -21.72
CA ASN A 173 -1.96 7.82 -21.81
C ASN A 173 -3.08 7.38 -20.88
N ASN A 174 -4.15 6.85 -21.47
CA ASN A 174 -5.20 6.24 -20.68
C ASN A 174 -4.71 4.93 -20.08
N PHE A 175 -5.15 4.65 -18.85
CA PHE A 175 -4.97 3.38 -18.13
C PHE A 175 -5.70 2.22 -18.81
N GLY A 176 -5.62 2.08 -20.10
CA GLY A 176 -6.36 1.08 -20.83
C GLY A 176 -5.55 -0.17 -21.17
N HIS A 177 -4.24 -0.12 -21.10
CA HIS A 177 -3.41 -1.20 -21.62
C HIS A 177 -2.20 -1.46 -20.74
N TRP A 178 -2.33 -2.42 -19.86
CA TRP A 178 -1.22 -3.12 -19.24
C TRP A 178 -1.05 -4.46 -19.95
N ASP A 179 0.13 -4.77 -20.49
CA ASP A 179 0.42 -5.99 -21.25
C ASP A 179 -0.54 -6.26 -22.42
N GLY A 180 -1.02 -5.24 -23.11
CA GLY A 180 -1.97 -5.41 -24.20
C GLY A 180 -3.37 -5.86 -23.78
N LYS A 181 -3.64 -5.97 -22.48
CA LYS A 181 -4.96 -6.27 -21.94
C LYS A 181 -5.61 -4.98 -21.43
N GLN A 182 -6.90 -4.82 -21.73
CA GLN A 182 -7.69 -3.71 -21.24
C GLN A 182 -7.80 -3.80 -19.71
N VAL A 183 -7.02 -2.99 -19.00
CA VAL A 183 -7.19 -2.80 -17.57
C VAL A 183 -8.44 -1.93 -17.35
N ARG A 184 -9.11 -2.08 -16.21
CA ARG A 184 -10.33 -1.34 -15.83
C ARG A 184 -10.12 0.18 -15.69
N GLY A 185 -9.35 0.80 -16.61
CA GLY A 185 -8.79 2.13 -16.48
C GLY A 185 -9.78 3.23 -16.15
N ASP A 186 -10.94 3.24 -16.81
CA ASP A 186 -11.96 4.27 -16.65
C ASP A 186 -12.84 4.08 -15.39
N ARG A 187 -12.92 2.86 -14.86
CA ARG A 187 -13.73 2.49 -13.68
C ARG A 187 -12.94 2.32 -12.40
N MET A 188 -11.63 2.51 -12.46
CA MET A 188 -10.81 2.41 -11.27
C MET A 188 -11.12 3.56 -10.32
N LEU A 189 -11.47 3.23 -9.08
CA LEU A 189 -11.57 4.19 -8.00
C LEU A 189 -10.20 4.38 -7.37
N TRP A 190 -9.69 5.60 -7.48
CA TRP A 190 -8.47 6.02 -6.83
C TRP A 190 -8.79 6.49 -5.43
N ASN A 191 -8.22 5.83 -4.44
CA ASN A 191 -8.23 6.26 -3.06
C ASN A 191 -6.77 6.48 -2.66
N MET A 192 -6.34 7.74 -2.77
CA MET A 192 -4.92 8.13 -2.72
C MET A 192 -4.51 8.53 -1.32
N VAL A 193 -3.24 8.32 -1.02
CA VAL A 193 -2.59 8.81 0.19
C VAL A 193 -1.24 9.42 -0.18
N ASP A 194 -0.89 10.50 0.49
CA ASP A 194 0.39 11.17 0.32
C ASP A 194 1.53 10.35 0.93
N VAL A 195 2.65 10.23 0.22
CA VAL A 195 3.85 9.52 0.71
C VAL A 195 4.37 10.13 2.02
N ARG A 196 4.20 11.44 2.21
CA ARG A 196 4.58 12.14 3.44
C ARG A 196 3.71 11.70 4.62
N ASP A 197 2.42 11.45 4.38
CA ASP A 197 1.48 10.94 5.39
C ASP A 197 1.80 9.48 5.73
N VAL A 198 2.20 8.68 4.74
CA VAL A 198 2.66 7.30 4.97
C VAL A 198 3.91 7.30 5.86
N ALA A 199 4.92 8.11 5.54
CA ALA A 199 6.13 8.23 6.35
C ALA A 199 5.82 8.72 7.79
N LYS A 200 4.94 9.72 7.90
CA LYS A 200 4.49 10.26 9.20
C LYS A 200 3.75 9.21 10.03
N ALA A 201 2.88 8.42 9.41
CA ALA A 201 2.16 7.35 10.09
C ALA A 201 3.10 6.27 10.65
N HIS A 202 4.13 5.87 9.90
CA HIS A 202 5.15 4.95 10.40
C HIS A 202 5.85 5.49 11.64
N ARG A 203 6.30 6.77 11.60
CA ARG A 203 6.93 7.40 12.76
C ARG A 203 5.97 7.47 13.94
N LEU A 204 4.75 7.94 13.74
CA LEU A 204 3.75 8.03 14.79
C LEU A 204 3.41 6.68 15.40
N ALA A 205 3.33 5.61 14.59
CA ALA A 205 3.10 4.26 15.08
C ALA A 205 4.29 3.74 15.92
N ALA A 206 5.53 4.07 15.51
CA ALA A 206 6.73 3.72 16.27
C ALA A 206 6.78 4.43 17.64
N GLU A 207 6.27 5.66 17.74
CA GLU A 207 6.24 6.48 18.94
C GLU A 207 4.97 6.29 19.79
N SER A 208 3.94 5.58 19.27
CA SER A 208 2.62 5.49 19.88
C SER A 208 2.61 4.68 21.18
N ASN A 209 1.89 5.19 22.18
CA ASN A 209 1.56 4.41 23.37
C ASN A 209 0.22 3.64 23.24
N ILE A 210 -0.55 3.91 22.19
CA ILE A 210 -1.86 3.31 21.92
C ILE A 210 -1.72 2.06 21.05
N ALA A 211 -0.88 2.13 20.01
CA ALA A 211 -0.64 1.01 19.11
C ALA A 211 0.01 -0.16 19.85
N LYS A 212 -0.52 -1.37 19.65
CA LYS A 212 -0.08 -2.61 20.27
C LYS A 212 0.19 -3.67 19.23
N ASN A 213 0.76 -4.79 19.62
CA ASN A 213 0.94 -5.93 18.73
C ASN A 213 -0.37 -6.27 18.00
N GLY A 214 -0.33 -6.39 16.68
CA GLY A 214 -1.49 -6.62 15.84
C GLY A 214 -2.28 -5.37 15.47
N SER A 215 -1.86 -4.17 15.88
CA SER A 215 -2.48 -2.93 15.41
C SER A 215 -2.21 -2.73 13.93
N ARG A 216 -3.27 -2.45 13.19
CA ARG A 216 -3.28 -2.17 11.75
C ARG A 216 -3.80 -0.77 11.52
N TYR A 217 -3.27 -0.07 10.54
CA TYR A 217 -3.68 1.29 10.18
C TYR A 217 -3.82 1.43 8.68
N ILE A 218 -5.07 1.53 8.22
CA ILE A 218 -5.39 1.86 6.82
C ILE A 218 -4.95 3.30 6.56
N LEU A 219 -4.22 3.51 5.49
CA LEU A 219 -3.88 4.83 4.99
C LEU A 219 -4.48 5.06 3.61
N SER A 220 -5.44 5.95 3.56
CA SER A 220 -6.25 6.27 2.39
C SER A 220 -6.78 7.70 2.51
N ALA A 221 -7.72 8.08 1.66
CA ALA A 221 -8.44 9.33 1.82
C ALA A 221 -9.15 9.40 3.18
N THR A 222 -9.35 10.62 3.69
CA THR A 222 -10.06 10.86 4.94
C THR A 222 -11.57 10.65 4.81
N ASP A 223 -12.10 10.89 3.61
CA ASP A 223 -13.51 10.78 3.27
C ASP A 223 -13.72 10.62 1.75
N ARG A 224 -14.98 10.63 1.31
CA ARG A 224 -15.35 10.49 -0.10
C ARG A 224 -14.79 11.58 -1.02
N SER A 225 -14.45 12.74 -0.52
CA SER A 225 -13.93 13.85 -1.35
C SER A 225 -12.53 13.56 -1.89
N GLY A 226 -11.75 12.75 -1.16
CA GLY A 226 -10.42 12.30 -1.56
C GLY A 226 -10.41 11.16 -2.58
N GLU A 227 -11.57 10.55 -2.85
CA GLU A 227 -11.68 9.47 -3.83
C GLU A 227 -12.00 10.02 -5.21
N LYS A 228 -11.37 9.47 -6.24
CA LYS A 228 -11.59 9.87 -7.63
C LYS A 228 -11.64 8.64 -8.55
N PHE A 229 -12.65 8.56 -9.42
CA PHE A 229 -12.53 7.70 -10.59
C PHE A 229 -11.46 8.24 -11.53
N THR A 230 -10.88 7.39 -12.36
CA THR A 230 -9.81 7.80 -13.29
C THR A 230 -10.18 9.04 -14.09
N TRP A 231 -11.40 9.14 -14.60
CA TRP A 231 -11.85 10.31 -15.35
C TRP A 231 -11.95 11.59 -14.50
N GLN A 232 -12.33 11.47 -13.22
CA GLN A 232 -12.35 12.60 -12.28
C GLN A 232 -10.93 13.04 -11.94
N LEU A 233 -10.02 12.07 -11.77
CA LEU A 233 -8.61 12.35 -11.54
C LEU A 233 -7.98 13.06 -12.73
N GLN A 234 -8.26 12.62 -13.97
CA GLN A 234 -7.81 13.30 -15.18
C GLN A 234 -8.36 14.72 -15.27
N ALA A 235 -9.65 14.93 -14.98
CA ALA A 235 -10.23 16.27 -14.96
C ALA A 235 -9.54 17.19 -13.93
N LYS A 236 -9.23 16.64 -12.74
CA LYS A 236 -8.53 17.40 -11.70
C LYS A 236 -7.08 17.70 -12.09
N LEU A 237 -6.37 16.75 -12.67
CA LEU A 237 -5.01 16.97 -13.19
C LEU A 237 -5.00 18.06 -14.29
N LYS A 238 -5.99 18.06 -15.18
CA LYS A 238 -6.12 19.11 -16.21
C LYS A 238 -6.37 20.50 -15.61
N GLU A 239 -7.14 20.58 -14.52
CA GLU A 239 -7.33 21.81 -13.77
C GLU A 239 -6.03 22.31 -13.13
N LEU A 240 -5.25 21.39 -12.54
CA LEU A 240 -4.00 21.70 -11.84
C LEU A 240 -2.83 22.02 -12.79
N PHE A 241 -2.82 21.41 -13.98
CA PHE A 241 -1.76 21.53 -14.98
C PHE A 241 -2.33 21.97 -16.34
N PRO A 242 -2.85 23.22 -16.43
CA PRO A 242 -3.56 23.69 -17.63
C PRO A 242 -2.67 23.76 -18.88
N ASP A 243 -1.36 23.86 -18.71
CA ASP A 243 -0.40 23.93 -19.81
C ASP A 243 -0.08 22.57 -20.45
N ILE A 244 -0.56 21.47 -19.86
CA ILE A 244 -0.38 20.13 -20.41
C ILE A 244 -1.57 19.79 -21.31
N GLU A 245 -1.35 19.83 -22.63
CA GLU A 245 -2.41 19.69 -23.64
C GLU A 245 -3.07 18.29 -23.68
N HIS A 246 -2.37 17.25 -23.24
CA HIS A 246 -2.75 15.85 -23.50
C HIS A 246 -3.46 15.15 -22.35
N ILE A 247 -3.65 15.81 -21.21
CA ILE A 247 -4.38 15.19 -20.10
C ILE A 247 -5.82 14.94 -20.56
N GLY A 248 -6.15 13.65 -20.74
CA GLY A 248 -7.53 13.23 -21.00
C GLY A 248 -8.44 13.62 -19.83
N GLY A 249 -9.68 13.82 -20.06
CA GLY A 249 -10.69 14.15 -19.01
C GLY A 249 -12.08 13.94 -19.54
N GLU A 250 -12.17 13.52 -20.80
CA GLU A 250 -13.46 13.18 -21.40
C GLU A 250 -13.90 11.79 -20.94
N LYS A 251 -15.17 11.71 -20.59
CA LYS A 251 -15.81 10.45 -20.16
C LYS A 251 -15.67 9.42 -21.26
N MET A 252 -14.84 8.40 -21.01
CA MET A 252 -14.54 7.37 -21.98
C MET A 252 -15.57 6.25 -21.92
N ASN A 253 -16.74 6.49 -22.47
CA ASN A 253 -17.68 5.44 -22.82
C ASN A 253 -18.45 5.85 -24.07
N ASN A 254 -17.80 5.87 -25.23
CA ASN A 254 -18.40 6.26 -26.51
C ASN A 254 -19.18 7.60 -26.45
N GLY A 255 -18.63 8.59 -25.73
CA GLY A 255 -19.24 9.91 -25.58
C GLY A 255 -20.43 9.97 -24.59
N LYS A 256 -20.76 8.88 -23.92
CA LYS A 256 -21.80 8.88 -22.87
C LYS A 256 -21.19 9.10 -21.51
N PRO A 257 -21.78 9.98 -20.66
CA PRO A 257 -21.37 10.12 -19.27
C PRO A 257 -21.45 8.75 -18.58
N MET A 258 -20.34 8.28 -18.00
CA MET A 258 -20.44 7.16 -17.04
C MET A 258 -21.33 7.63 -15.89
N LYS A 259 -22.34 6.83 -15.58
CA LYS A 259 -23.12 7.07 -14.36
C LYS A 259 -22.19 6.81 -13.18
N ASP A 260 -22.08 7.78 -12.28
CA ASP A 260 -21.44 7.65 -10.97
C ASP A 260 -22.26 6.75 -10.03
N THR A 261 -22.75 5.61 -10.53
CA THR A 261 -23.73 4.78 -9.82
C THR A 261 -23.12 3.56 -9.16
N TYR A 262 -21.81 3.32 -9.35
CA TYR A 262 -21.14 2.23 -8.66
C TYR A 262 -20.58 2.73 -7.31
N ASP A 263 -21.24 2.33 -6.23
CA ASP A 263 -20.78 2.61 -4.87
C ASP A 263 -19.76 1.53 -4.46
N SER A 264 -18.54 1.66 -5.01
CA SER A 264 -17.43 0.73 -4.71
C SER A 264 -17.20 0.61 -3.22
N PRO A 265 -16.82 -0.58 -2.73
CA PRO A 265 -16.30 -0.72 -1.37
C PRO A 265 -15.15 0.27 -1.11
N ARG A 266 -15.17 0.89 0.05
CA ARG A 266 -14.35 2.05 0.41
C ARG A 266 -13.50 1.79 1.65
N SER A 267 -12.58 2.68 1.93
CA SER A 267 -11.79 2.68 3.16
C SER A 267 -11.35 4.10 3.50
N TYR A 268 -11.21 4.38 4.76
CA TYR A 268 -10.77 5.68 5.26
C TYR A 268 -9.70 5.51 6.34
N CYS A 269 -8.83 6.53 6.49
CA CYS A 269 -7.76 6.51 7.47
C CYS A 269 -8.19 6.97 8.88
N THR A 270 -9.47 6.80 9.22
CA THR A 270 -10.06 7.27 10.47
C THR A 270 -9.30 6.79 11.69
N LYS A 271 -8.99 5.50 11.76
CA LYS A 271 -8.25 4.92 12.90
C LYS A 271 -6.84 5.51 13.05
N ALA A 272 -6.14 5.75 11.94
CA ALA A 272 -4.81 6.38 12.00
C ALA A 272 -4.89 7.83 12.51
N ILE A 273 -5.95 8.57 12.19
CA ILE A 273 -6.20 9.90 12.71
C ILE A 273 -6.49 9.85 14.21
N GLU A 274 -7.39 8.97 14.65
CA GLU A 274 -7.85 8.87 16.03
C GLU A 274 -6.75 8.35 16.98
N ASP A 275 -6.09 7.24 16.62
CA ASP A 275 -5.11 6.58 17.50
C ASP A 275 -3.73 7.21 17.44
N LEU A 276 -3.30 7.67 16.26
CA LEU A 276 -1.94 8.15 16.04
C LEU A 276 -1.84 9.68 15.95
N GLY A 277 -2.98 10.38 15.88
CA GLY A 277 -3.00 11.81 15.66
C GLY A 277 -2.47 12.20 14.27
N LEU A 278 -2.68 11.34 13.26
CA LEU A 278 -2.25 11.61 11.89
C LEU A 278 -3.01 12.82 11.33
N SER A 279 -2.29 13.84 10.87
CA SER A 279 -2.83 14.91 10.04
C SER A 279 -2.39 14.67 8.60
N THR A 280 -3.31 14.69 7.65
CA THR A 280 -3.09 14.35 6.26
C THR A 280 -2.90 15.58 5.38
N CYS A 281 -2.13 15.43 4.30
CA CYS A 281 -2.07 16.39 3.21
C CYS A 281 -3.41 16.43 2.47
N SER A 282 -3.73 17.59 1.87
CA SER A 282 -4.87 17.66 0.97
C SER A 282 -4.57 16.88 -0.32
N ILE A 283 -5.59 16.27 -0.92
CA ILE A 283 -5.41 15.57 -2.18
C ILE A 283 -4.96 16.50 -3.30
N GLU A 284 -5.35 17.77 -3.23
CA GLU A 284 -4.95 18.77 -4.21
C GLU A 284 -3.46 19.08 -4.12
N ASP A 285 -2.93 19.30 -2.90
CA ASP A 285 -1.50 19.52 -2.69
C ASP A 285 -0.70 18.29 -3.07
N THR A 286 -1.18 17.10 -2.69
CA THR A 286 -0.56 15.83 -3.08
C THR A 286 -0.45 15.69 -4.59
N LEU A 287 -1.52 15.98 -5.34
CA LEU A 287 -1.51 15.90 -6.80
C LEU A 287 -0.61 16.96 -7.44
N LYS A 288 -0.59 18.18 -6.91
CA LYS A 288 0.32 19.24 -7.38
C LYS A 288 1.79 18.85 -7.21
N ASP A 289 2.11 18.26 -6.07
CA ASP A 289 3.48 17.86 -5.75
C ASP A 289 3.91 16.54 -6.43
N THR A 290 2.95 15.82 -7.02
CA THR A 290 3.19 14.55 -7.76
C THR A 290 3.55 14.82 -9.23
N GLY A 291 3.00 15.86 -9.85
CA GLY A 291 3.18 16.23 -11.27
C GLY A 291 4.26 17.23 -11.48
#